data_a1eda7f087ae65ccb4f773be1634fe97
#
_entry.id   a1eda7f087ae65ccb4f773be1634fe97
#
_cell.length_a   1.000
_cell.length_b   1.000
_cell.length_c   1.000
_cell.angle_alpha   90.00
_cell.angle_beta   90.00
_cell.angle_gamma   90.00
#
_symmetry.space_group_name_H-M   'P 1'
#
loop_
_entity.id
_entity.type
_entity.pdbx_description
1 polymer ?
#
loop_
_entity_poly.entity_id
_entity_poly.type
_entity_poly.pdbx_seq_one_letter_code
_entity_poly.pdbx_strand_id
1 'polypeptide(L)'
;MTSGTARLWALAAALLFSTGGAGIKVAAFSGLQVSSLRSGIAALALLWFLRGRLVWSRHVVLAALVYAATVTLFVLSTKLTTAANAIFLQATAPIYLLVLGPMLLGEHFRRRDLAYMLAVGAGMVSCFVGQPSATVTAPDPVRGNVLGLVCSATWALTLVALRYVERGQHRAGVGISSAALGNLFASVAATPFAWPFPVAAAGEWATIVYLGVFQIAVAYVCLTSAIRHLPALEVSLLLLIEPVLNPVWTWILRGEHPGTWTIVGGGIIVAATALRSMHDARIPAQAIP
;
A
#
# COMPACT_ATOMS: atom_id res chain seq x y z
N MET A 1 15.35 8.14 -19.84
CA MET A 1 14.51 9.06 -19.05
C MET A 1 15.44 9.86 -18.14
N THR A 2 15.28 11.18 -18.00
CA THR A 2 16.11 11.98 -17.08
C THR A 2 15.69 11.74 -15.62
N SER A 3 16.61 11.99 -14.64
CA SER A 3 16.29 11.88 -13.21
C SER A 3 15.12 12.77 -12.81
N GLY A 4 14.97 13.97 -13.41
CA GLY A 4 13.83 14.84 -13.18
C GLY A 4 12.50 14.23 -13.61
N THR A 5 12.45 13.61 -14.79
CA THR A 5 11.24 12.90 -15.26
C THR A 5 10.90 11.72 -14.35
N ALA A 6 11.91 10.98 -13.87
CA ALA A 6 11.68 9.85 -12.96
C ALA A 6 11.11 10.30 -11.60
N ARG A 7 11.55 11.46 -11.07
CA ARG A 7 10.95 12.08 -9.87
C ARG A 7 9.49 12.44 -10.07
N LEU A 8 9.14 13.02 -11.22
CA LEU A 8 7.75 13.32 -11.55
C LEU A 8 6.87 12.08 -11.60
N TRP A 9 7.39 10.96 -12.14
CA TRP A 9 6.67 9.68 -12.13
C TRP A 9 6.48 9.14 -10.70
N ALA A 10 7.50 9.21 -9.84
CA ALA A 10 7.38 8.81 -8.44
C ALA A 10 6.37 9.67 -7.66
N LEU A 11 6.40 10.99 -7.86
CA LEU A 11 5.41 11.91 -7.27
C LEU A 11 3.99 11.64 -7.78
N ALA A 12 3.83 11.39 -9.08
CA ALA A 12 2.53 11.03 -9.65
C ALA A 12 1.99 9.72 -9.04
N ALA A 13 2.86 8.71 -8.86
CA ALA A 13 2.48 7.47 -8.17
C ALA A 13 2.04 7.75 -6.72
N ALA A 14 2.81 8.52 -5.94
CA ALA A 14 2.50 8.87 -4.57
C ALA A 14 1.17 9.63 -4.44
N LEU A 15 0.94 10.61 -5.33
CA LEU A 15 -0.31 11.37 -5.39
C LEU A 15 -1.50 10.46 -5.71
N LEU A 16 -1.38 9.58 -6.72
CA LEU A 16 -2.45 8.66 -7.07
C LEU A 16 -2.74 7.66 -5.94
N PHE A 17 -1.71 7.06 -5.33
CA PHE A 17 -1.90 6.17 -4.19
C PHE A 17 -2.57 6.86 -3.01
N SER A 18 -2.21 8.12 -2.71
CA SER A 18 -2.77 8.87 -1.58
C SER A 18 -4.29 9.05 -1.65
N THR A 19 -4.88 9.01 -2.84
CA THR A 19 -6.34 9.14 -3.02
C THR A 19 -7.11 7.85 -2.69
N GLY A 20 -6.40 6.74 -2.45
CA GLY A 20 -7.00 5.41 -2.26
C GLY A 20 -7.96 5.36 -1.08
N GLY A 21 -7.55 5.87 0.09
CA GLY A 21 -8.40 5.89 1.29
C GLY A 21 -9.70 6.66 1.07
N ALA A 22 -9.59 7.86 0.53
CA ALA A 22 -10.74 8.71 0.23
C ALA A 22 -11.69 8.06 -0.79
N GLY A 23 -11.17 7.53 -1.90
CA GLY A 23 -11.98 6.85 -2.91
C GLY A 23 -12.70 5.62 -2.35
N ILE A 24 -12.02 4.80 -1.52
CA ILE A 24 -12.64 3.66 -0.83
C ILE A 24 -13.75 4.12 0.11
N LYS A 25 -13.57 5.23 0.84
CA LYS A 25 -14.57 5.79 1.74
C LYS A 25 -15.76 6.41 1.02
N VAL A 26 -15.52 7.03 -0.14
CA VAL A 26 -16.58 7.63 -0.96
C VAL A 26 -17.46 6.56 -1.59
N ALA A 27 -16.90 5.47 -2.09
CA ALA A 27 -17.64 4.41 -2.76
C ALA A 27 -18.73 3.81 -1.85
N ALA A 28 -19.99 3.79 -2.30
CA ALA A 28 -21.13 3.25 -1.56
C ALA A 28 -21.15 1.71 -1.47
N PHE A 29 -20.20 1.05 -2.13
CA PHE A 29 -20.03 -0.40 -2.10
C PHE A 29 -19.45 -0.90 -0.76
N SER A 30 -19.80 -2.13 -0.36
CA SER A 30 -19.17 -2.80 0.78
C SER A 30 -17.66 -3.03 0.54
N GLY A 31 -16.91 -3.34 1.61
CA GLY A 31 -15.47 -3.56 1.49
C GLY A 31 -15.10 -4.66 0.49
N LEU A 32 -15.83 -5.79 0.49
CA LEU A 32 -15.57 -6.88 -0.45
C LEU A 32 -16.01 -6.54 -1.88
N GLN A 33 -17.08 -5.77 -2.05
CA GLN A 33 -17.49 -5.27 -3.37
C GLN A 33 -16.44 -4.29 -3.94
N VAL A 34 -15.95 -3.34 -3.14
CA VAL A 34 -14.85 -2.46 -3.56
C VAL A 34 -13.61 -3.27 -3.90
N SER A 35 -13.22 -4.24 -3.06
CA SER A 35 -12.04 -5.08 -3.33
C SER A 35 -12.18 -5.86 -4.63
N SER A 36 -13.33 -6.51 -4.86
CA SER A 36 -13.60 -7.27 -6.09
C SER A 36 -13.56 -6.39 -7.33
N LEU A 37 -14.38 -5.34 -7.36
CA LEU A 37 -14.57 -4.50 -8.56
C LEU A 37 -13.32 -3.70 -8.89
N ARG A 38 -12.74 -3.00 -7.89
CA ARG A 38 -11.52 -2.21 -8.04
C ARG A 38 -10.36 -3.07 -8.56
N SER A 39 -10.15 -4.23 -7.93
CA SER A 39 -9.05 -5.12 -8.30
C SER A 39 -9.29 -5.76 -9.67
N GLY A 40 -10.52 -6.11 -10.02
CA GLY A 40 -10.85 -6.61 -11.36
C GLY A 40 -10.51 -5.59 -12.45
N ILE A 41 -10.93 -4.34 -12.27
CA ILE A 41 -10.63 -3.25 -13.20
C ILE A 41 -9.11 -2.99 -13.27
N ALA A 42 -8.43 -2.98 -12.11
CA ALA A 42 -6.98 -2.80 -12.07
C ALA A 42 -6.24 -3.94 -12.79
N ALA A 43 -6.67 -5.19 -12.62
CA ALA A 43 -6.11 -6.34 -13.32
C ALA A 43 -6.24 -6.18 -14.84
N LEU A 44 -7.44 -5.84 -15.33
CA LEU A 44 -7.69 -5.63 -16.76
C LEU A 44 -6.83 -4.49 -17.32
N ALA A 45 -6.75 -3.36 -16.62
CA ALA A 45 -5.93 -2.22 -17.02
C ALA A 45 -4.43 -2.56 -17.07
N LEU A 46 -3.91 -3.29 -16.07
CA LEU A 46 -2.51 -3.72 -16.02
C LEU A 46 -2.20 -4.77 -17.09
N LEU A 47 -3.11 -5.72 -17.35
CA LEU A 47 -2.97 -6.71 -18.42
C LEU A 47 -2.97 -6.03 -19.82
N TRP A 48 -3.82 -5.04 -20.01
CA TRP A 48 -3.82 -4.23 -21.24
C TRP A 48 -2.50 -3.48 -21.41
N PHE A 49 -1.97 -2.88 -20.34
CA PHE A 49 -0.68 -2.21 -20.35
C PHE A 49 0.48 -3.15 -20.67
N LEU A 50 0.45 -4.38 -20.15
CA LEU A 50 1.43 -5.43 -20.47
C LEU A 50 1.31 -5.94 -21.93
N ARG A 51 0.27 -5.55 -22.67
CA ARG A 51 -0.02 -6.05 -24.02
C ARG A 51 -0.02 -7.57 -24.10
N GLY A 52 -0.54 -8.25 -23.09
CA GLY A 52 -0.56 -9.70 -22.97
C GLY A 52 0.79 -10.36 -22.67
N ARG A 53 1.86 -9.59 -22.47
CA ARG A 53 3.20 -10.12 -22.13
C ARG A 53 3.32 -10.38 -20.64
N LEU A 54 2.44 -11.22 -20.12
CA LEU A 54 2.46 -11.61 -18.70
C LEU A 54 3.66 -12.52 -18.42
N VAL A 55 4.45 -12.17 -17.41
CA VAL A 55 5.51 -13.06 -16.93
C VAL A 55 4.88 -14.04 -15.95
N TRP A 56 4.96 -15.33 -16.26
CA TRP A 56 4.40 -16.41 -15.46
C TRP A 56 5.52 -17.23 -14.83
N SER A 57 5.57 -17.30 -13.52
CA SER A 57 6.44 -18.20 -12.77
C SER A 57 5.85 -18.47 -11.38
N ARG A 58 6.26 -19.58 -10.73
CA ARG A 58 5.81 -19.91 -9.37
C ARG A 58 6.03 -18.76 -8.37
N HIS A 59 7.13 -18.05 -8.52
CA HIS A 59 7.48 -16.92 -7.64
C HIS A 59 6.60 -15.70 -7.90
N VAL A 60 6.26 -15.42 -9.17
CA VAL A 60 5.31 -14.37 -9.54
C VAL A 60 3.93 -14.67 -8.98
N VAL A 61 3.49 -15.94 -9.06
CA VAL A 61 2.19 -16.36 -8.49
C VAL A 61 2.18 -16.22 -6.97
N LEU A 62 3.25 -16.64 -6.26
CA LEU A 62 3.36 -16.45 -4.81
C LEU A 62 3.35 -14.96 -4.42
N ALA A 63 4.11 -14.12 -5.12
CA ALA A 63 4.09 -12.67 -4.91
C ALA A 63 2.69 -12.09 -5.16
N ALA A 64 1.99 -12.55 -6.20
CA ALA A 64 0.64 -12.13 -6.53
C ALA A 64 -0.39 -12.54 -5.45
N LEU A 65 -0.26 -13.72 -4.86
CA LEU A 65 -1.16 -14.16 -3.78
C LEU A 65 -1.00 -13.30 -2.52
N VAL A 66 0.23 -13.01 -2.12
CA VAL A 66 0.49 -12.14 -0.96
C VAL A 66 0.02 -10.70 -1.24
N TYR A 67 0.26 -10.21 -2.45
CA TYR A 67 -0.25 -8.91 -2.89
C TYR A 67 -1.79 -8.87 -2.88
N ALA A 68 -2.47 -9.92 -3.35
CA ALA A 68 -3.93 -10.03 -3.30
C ALA A 68 -4.48 -9.90 -1.87
N ALA A 69 -3.84 -10.59 -0.91
CA ALA A 69 -4.19 -10.43 0.50
C ALA A 69 -4.00 -8.99 0.97
N THR A 70 -2.88 -8.36 0.61
CA THR A 70 -2.58 -6.97 1.00
C THR A 70 -3.63 -5.99 0.51
N VAL A 71 -3.97 -6.01 -0.78
CA VAL A 71 -4.92 -5.03 -1.35
C VAL A 71 -6.34 -5.26 -0.84
N THR A 72 -6.73 -6.50 -0.55
CA THR A 72 -8.02 -6.82 0.05
C THR A 72 -8.08 -6.36 1.50
N LEU A 73 -7.08 -6.68 2.31
CA LEU A 73 -6.99 -6.27 3.72
C LEU A 73 -6.97 -4.75 3.87
N PHE A 74 -6.28 -4.03 2.98
CA PHE A 74 -6.27 -2.57 2.96
C PHE A 74 -7.67 -1.99 2.76
N VAL A 75 -8.43 -2.51 1.79
CA VAL A 75 -9.81 -2.07 1.56
C VAL A 75 -10.69 -2.34 2.77
N LEU A 76 -10.62 -3.55 3.34
CA LEU A 76 -11.41 -3.93 4.50
C LEU A 76 -11.06 -3.10 5.72
N SER A 77 -9.76 -2.90 5.99
CA SER A 77 -9.30 -2.01 7.06
C SER A 77 -9.84 -0.59 6.86
N THR A 78 -9.65 -0.01 5.67
CA THR A 78 -10.13 1.34 5.36
C THR A 78 -11.64 1.49 5.52
N LYS A 79 -12.43 0.48 5.22
CA LYS A 79 -13.90 0.51 5.41
C LYS A 79 -14.32 0.41 6.88
N LEU A 80 -13.54 -0.25 7.72
CA LEU A 80 -13.89 -0.51 9.12
C LEU A 80 -13.32 0.51 10.11
N THR A 81 -12.14 1.06 9.84
CA THR A 81 -11.52 2.14 10.65
C THR A 81 -11.38 3.42 9.84
N THR A 82 -10.81 4.49 10.42
CA THR A 82 -10.52 5.71 9.66
C THR A 82 -9.47 5.45 8.57
N ALA A 83 -9.56 6.18 7.45
CA ALA A 83 -8.57 6.06 6.38
C ALA A 83 -7.15 6.42 6.88
N ALA A 84 -7.07 7.35 7.83
CA ALA A 84 -5.82 7.72 8.50
C ALA A 84 -5.21 6.53 9.26
N ASN A 85 -6.00 5.83 10.10
CA ASN A 85 -5.52 4.65 10.81
C ASN A 85 -5.09 3.55 9.85
N ALA A 86 -5.89 3.27 8.83
CA ALA A 86 -5.59 2.23 7.86
C ALA A 86 -4.24 2.47 7.16
N ILE A 87 -3.96 3.69 6.69
CA ILE A 87 -2.72 4.02 5.98
C ILE A 87 -1.51 4.09 6.92
N PHE A 88 -1.66 4.65 8.13
CA PHE A 88 -0.56 4.72 9.08
C PHE A 88 -0.18 3.34 9.61
N LEU A 89 -1.16 2.46 9.87
CA LEU A 89 -0.88 1.08 10.27
C LEU A 89 -0.22 0.31 9.12
N GLN A 90 -0.64 0.50 7.86
CA GLN A 90 0.05 -0.09 6.72
C GLN A 90 1.49 0.44 6.58
N ALA A 91 1.73 1.72 6.88
CA ALA A 91 3.06 2.32 6.83
C ALA A 91 4.03 1.75 7.88
N THR A 92 3.58 0.89 8.81
CA THR A 92 4.43 0.16 9.75
C THR A 92 5.11 -1.07 9.14
N ALA A 93 4.87 -1.41 7.88
CA ALA A 93 5.48 -2.55 7.18
C ALA A 93 7.01 -2.67 7.38
N PRO A 94 7.80 -1.60 7.45
CA PRO A 94 9.23 -1.70 7.74
C PRO A 94 9.57 -2.41 9.07
N ILE A 95 8.69 -2.41 10.08
CA ILE A 95 8.90 -3.19 11.31
C ILE A 95 8.95 -4.69 10.97
N TYR A 96 7.99 -5.15 10.18
CA TYR A 96 7.95 -6.55 9.77
C TYR A 96 9.16 -6.92 8.88
N LEU A 97 9.63 -5.97 8.05
CA LEU A 97 10.83 -6.17 7.22
C LEU A 97 12.09 -6.34 8.08
N LEU A 98 12.17 -5.70 9.26
CA LEU A 98 13.30 -5.88 10.18
C LEU A 98 13.36 -7.30 10.76
N VAL A 99 12.24 -7.99 10.84
CA VAL A 99 12.16 -9.39 11.27
C VAL A 99 12.32 -10.32 10.07
N LEU A 100 11.62 -10.06 8.98
CA LEU A 100 11.62 -10.89 7.79
C LEU A 100 12.91 -10.78 6.98
N GLY A 101 13.58 -9.62 7.00
CA GLY A 101 14.84 -9.37 6.28
C GLY A 101 15.95 -10.35 6.70
N PRO A 102 16.29 -10.45 8.00
CA PRO A 102 17.24 -11.46 8.48
C PRO A 102 16.85 -12.89 8.15
N MET A 103 15.55 -13.22 8.29
CA MET A 103 15.06 -14.60 8.10
C MET A 103 15.04 -15.03 6.62
N LEU A 104 14.68 -14.14 5.70
CA LEU A 104 14.38 -14.48 4.30
C LEU A 104 15.43 -13.93 3.32
N LEU A 105 16.13 -12.85 3.66
CA LEU A 105 17.08 -12.17 2.79
C LEU A 105 18.51 -12.21 3.33
N GLY A 106 18.74 -12.75 4.55
CA GLY A 106 20.06 -12.79 5.20
C GLY A 106 20.57 -11.41 5.63
N GLU A 107 19.68 -10.42 5.79
CA GLU A 107 20.06 -9.07 6.21
C GLU A 107 20.40 -9.05 7.71
N HIS A 108 21.37 -8.21 8.12
CA HIS A 108 21.80 -8.15 9.52
C HIS A 108 21.01 -7.11 10.30
N PHE A 109 20.49 -7.50 11.48
CA PHE A 109 19.86 -6.61 12.43
C PHE A 109 20.90 -5.70 13.10
N ARG A 110 20.63 -4.40 13.18
CA ARG A 110 21.51 -3.41 13.81
C ARG A 110 20.85 -2.81 15.04
N ARG A 111 21.63 -2.46 16.08
CA ARG A 111 21.09 -1.84 17.32
C ARG A 111 20.19 -0.62 17.08
N ARG A 112 20.49 0.18 16.04
CA ARG A 112 19.67 1.33 15.63
C ARG A 112 18.27 0.93 15.16
N ASP A 113 18.12 -0.30 14.64
CA ASP A 113 16.83 -0.81 14.19
C ASP A 113 15.86 -0.98 15.37
N LEU A 114 16.38 -1.25 16.57
CA LEU A 114 15.57 -1.31 17.79
C LEU A 114 14.93 0.05 18.11
N ALA A 115 15.69 1.15 18.05
CA ALA A 115 15.14 2.49 18.28
C ALA A 115 14.02 2.83 17.27
N TYR A 116 14.23 2.49 16.01
CA TYR A 116 13.21 2.63 14.99
C TYR A 116 11.96 1.79 15.28
N MET A 117 12.13 0.50 15.65
CA MET A 117 11.02 -0.38 16.04
C MET A 117 10.23 0.18 17.21
N LEU A 118 10.92 0.69 18.24
CA LEU A 118 10.26 1.31 19.41
C LEU A 118 9.47 2.56 19.00
N ALA A 119 10.03 3.43 18.17
CA ALA A 119 9.34 4.64 17.70
C ALA A 119 8.09 4.29 16.87
N VAL A 120 8.22 3.39 15.90
CA VAL A 120 7.08 2.97 15.07
C VAL A 120 6.07 2.17 15.89
N GLY A 121 6.53 1.34 16.83
CA GLY A 121 5.67 0.62 17.78
C GLY A 121 4.85 1.57 18.66
N ALA A 122 5.46 2.65 19.18
CA ALA A 122 4.75 3.69 19.92
C ALA A 122 3.70 4.40 19.05
N GLY A 123 4.05 4.71 17.81
CA GLY A 123 3.10 5.26 16.83
C GLY A 123 1.93 4.32 16.54
N MET A 124 2.17 3.01 16.39
CA MET A 124 1.11 2.01 16.24
C MET A 124 0.18 1.98 17.45
N VAL A 125 0.74 1.92 18.68
CA VAL A 125 -0.06 1.92 19.92
C VAL A 125 -0.92 3.19 19.99
N SER A 126 -0.39 4.35 19.62
CA SER A 126 -1.14 5.60 19.59
C SER A 126 -2.40 5.52 18.68
N CYS A 127 -2.33 4.81 17.56
CA CYS A 127 -3.50 4.59 16.70
C CYS A 127 -4.62 3.75 17.37
N PHE A 128 -4.32 3.05 18.47
CA PHE A 128 -5.30 2.28 19.23
C PHE A 128 -5.78 3.01 20.50
N VAL A 129 -4.98 3.90 21.09
CA VAL A 129 -5.28 4.54 22.40
C VAL A 129 -6.45 5.51 22.30
N GLY A 130 -6.56 6.26 21.26
CA GLY A 130 -7.58 7.30 21.10
C GLY A 130 -8.65 6.92 20.08
N GLN A 131 -9.09 5.67 20.07
CA GLN A 131 -10.09 5.25 19.09
C GLN A 131 -11.41 5.98 19.30
N PRO A 132 -11.93 6.68 18.27
CA PRO A 132 -13.27 7.21 18.36
C PRO A 132 -14.27 6.06 18.52
N SER A 133 -15.39 6.33 19.17
CA SER A 133 -16.56 5.47 19.09
C SER A 133 -16.90 5.19 17.63
N ALA A 134 -17.53 4.05 17.34
CA ALA A 134 -17.97 3.70 16.00
C ALA A 134 -18.72 4.86 15.33
N THR A 135 -18.35 5.17 14.11
CA THR A 135 -18.97 6.21 13.28
C THR A 135 -19.45 5.60 11.96
N VAL A 136 -20.25 6.36 11.21
CA VAL A 136 -20.71 5.92 9.88
C VAL A 136 -19.52 5.59 8.95
N THR A 137 -18.41 6.35 9.05
CA THR A 137 -17.21 6.12 8.24
C THR A 137 -16.23 5.10 8.84
N ALA A 138 -16.34 4.82 10.12
CA ALA A 138 -15.51 3.85 10.85
C ALA A 138 -16.38 2.98 11.77
N PRO A 139 -17.14 2.02 11.22
CA PRO A 139 -18.15 1.27 11.97
C PRO A 139 -17.57 0.28 12.99
N ASP A 140 -16.35 -0.20 12.79
CA ASP A 140 -15.64 -1.10 13.71
C ASP A 140 -14.13 -0.77 13.71
N PRO A 141 -13.73 0.31 14.41
CA PRO A 141 -12.35 0.78 14.39
C PRO A 141 -11.35 -0.25 14.92
N VAL A 142 -11.71 -1.04 15.94
CA VAL A 142 -10.82 -2.06 16.51
C VAL A 142 -10.49 -3.11 15.47
N ARG A 143 -11.51 -3.70 14.88
CA ARG A 143 -11.35 -4.73 13.84
C ARG A 143 -10.64 -4.16 12.61
N GLY A 144 -10.98 -2.93 12.21
CA GLY A 144 -10.32 -2.24 11.11
C GLY A 144 -8.83 -2.03 11.35
N ASN A 145 -8.43 -1.64 12.57
CA ASN A 145 -7.03 -1.47 12.95
C ASN A 145 -6.27 -2.81 12.98
N VAL A 146 -6.88 -3.87 13.50
CA VAL A 146 -6.28 -5.21 13.45
C VAL A 146 -6.04 -5.65 12.01
N LEU A 147 -7.02 -5.46 11.12
CA LEU A 147 -6.85 -5.76 9.69
C LEU A 147 -5.76 -4.89 9.06
N GLY A 148 -5.59 -3.63 9.50
CA GLY A 148 -4.51 -2.74 9.07
C GLY A 148 -3.12 -3.26 9.46
N LEU A 149 -2.97 -3.82 10.66
CA LEU A 149 -1.73 -4.47 11.07
C LEU A 149 -1.42 -5.74 10.25
N VAL A 150 -2.43 -6.58 10.02
CA VAL A 150 -2.27 -7.77 9.17
C VAL A 150 -1.95 -7.35 7.72
N CYS A 151 -2.58 -6.28 7.23
CA CYS A 151 -2.25 -5.68 5.93
C CYS A 151 -0.78 -5.24 5.88
N SER A 152 -0.28 -4.61 6.93
CA SER A 152 1.13 -4.19 7.02
C SER A 152 2.08 -5.39 6.92
N ALA A 153 1.79 -6.48 7.61
CA ALA A 153 2.59 -7.71 7.55
C ALA A 153 2.58 -8.31 6.12
N THR A 154 1.40 -8.40 5.50
CA THR A 154 1.29 -8.90 4.12
C THR A 154 1.95 -7.95 3.12
N TRP A 155 1.92 -6.64 3.35
CA TRP A 155 2.65 -5.66 2.54
C TRP A 155 4.16 -5.86 2.63
N ALA A 156 4.69 -6.08 3.83
CA ALA A 156 6.10 -6.43 4.02
C ALA A 156 6.49 -7.70 3.27
N LEU A 157 5.68 -8.75 3.38
CA LEU A 157 5.88 -10.00 2.62
C LEU A 157 5.80 -9.76 1.10
N THR A 158 4.90 -8.90 0.64
CA THR A 158 4.80 -8.50 -0.78
C THR A 158 6.10 -7.85 -1.24
N LEU A 159 6.66 -6.92 -0.45
CA LEU A 159 7.93 -6.27 -0.78
C LEU A 159 9.10 -7.26 -0.86
N VAL A 160 9.16 -8.22 0.08
CA VAL A 160 10.17 -9.30 0.06
C VAL A 160 10.00 -10.17 -1.17
N ALA A 161 8.76 -10.60 -1.46
CA ALA A 161 8.47 -11.45 -2.61
C ALA A 161 8.80 -10.76 -3.94
N LEU A 162 8.45 -9.48 -4.09
CA LEU A 162 8.80 -8.69 -5.27
C LEU A 162 10.31 -8.56 -5.44
N ARG A 163 11.05 -8.26 -4.35
CA ARG A 163 12.52 -8.22 -4.39
C ARG A 163 13.13 -9.55 -4.81
N TYR A 164 12.61 -10.65 -4.28
CA TYR A 164 13.08 -11.99 -4.62
C TYR A 164 12.88 -12.30 -6.11
N VAL A 165 11.70 -11.96 -6.63
CA VAL A 165 11.36 -12.20 -8.04
C VAL A 165 12.17 -11.31 -8.98
N GLU A 166 12.41 -10.05 -8.62
CA GLU A 166 13.21 -9.12 -9.43
C GLU A 166 14.71 -9.50 -9.47
N ARG A 167 15.26 -9.99 -8.36
CA ARG A 167 16.65 -10.48 -8.31
C ARG A 167 16.85 -11.77 -9.12
N GLY A 168 15.84 -12.64 -9.15
CA GLY A 168 15.91 -13.94 -9.84
C GLY A 168 15.55 -13.93 -11.32
N GLN A 169 14.89 -12.88 -11.81
CA GLN A 169 14.43 -12.80 -13.20
C GLN A 169 14.73 -11.41 -13.77
N HIS A 170 15.80 -11.28 -14.56
CA HIS A 170 16.15 -10.06 -15.29
C HIS A 170 15.15 -9.67 -16.41
N ARG A 171 13.87 -10.03 -16.27
CA ARG A 171 12.83 -9.74 -17.25
C ARG A 171 12.08 -8.47 -16.87
N ALA A 172 12.00 -7.54 -17.81
CA ALA A 172 11.18 -6.35 -17.66
C ALA A 172 9.69 -6.73 -17.48
N GLY A 173 9.00 -6.09 -16.53
CA GLY A 173 7.56 -6.28 -16.34
C GLY A 173 7.16 -7.31 -15.27
N VAL A 174 8.11 -7.91 -14.55
CA VAL A 174 7.81 -8.89 -13.49
C VAL A 174 6.97 -8.27 -12.37
N GLY A 175 7.32 -7.08 -11.89
CA GLY A 175 6.56 -6.38 -10.85
C GLY A 175 5.14 -6.04 -11.30
N ILE A 176 4.96 -5.55 -12.55
CA ILE A 176 3.64 -5.27 -13.10
C ILE A 176 2.84 -6.57 -13.29
N SER A 177 3.48 -7.67 -13.69
CA SER A 177 2.83 -8.98 -13.82
C SER A 177 2.34 -9.50 -12.45
N SER A 178 3.15 -9.35 -11.41
CA SER A 178 2.75 -9.71 -10.04
C SER A 178 1.57 -8.87 -9.55
N ALA A 179 1.57 -7.57 -9.82
CA ALA A 179 0.46 -6.69 -9.48
C ALA A 179 -0.81 -7.02 -10.28
N ALA A 180 -0.71 -7.31 -11.58
CA ALA A 180 -1.83 -7.70 -12.43
C ALA A 180 -2.49 -8.99 -11.94
N LEU A 181 -1.68 -10.05 -11.72
CA LEU A 181 -2.16 -11.32 -11.19
C LEU A 181 -2.72 -11.20 -9.78
N GLY A 182 -2.06 -10.42 -8.92
CA GLY A 182 -2.53 -10.24 -7.55
C GLY A 182 -3.87 -9.50 -7.49
N ASN A 183 -4.06 -8.48 -8.32
CA ASN A 183 -5.37 -7.84 -8.47
C ASN A 183 -6.42 -8.80 -9.05
N LEU A 184 -6.06 -9.65 -10.01
CA LEU A 184 -6.96 -10.68 -10.53
C LEU A 184 -7.37 -11.66 -9.42
N PHE A 185 -6.40 -12.16 -8.64
CA PHE A 185 -6.67 -13.08 -7.53
C PHE A 185 -7.53 -12.42 -6.43
N ALA A 186 -7.27 -11.15 -6.09
CA ALA A 186 -8.08 -10.39 -5.14
C ALA A 186 -9.53 -10.26 -5.63
N SER A 187 -9.71 -9.93 -6.91
CA SER A 187 -11.04 -9.83 -7.52
C SER A 187 -11.78 -11.17 -7.48
N VAL A 188 -11.15 -12.24 -7.97
CA VAL A 188 -11.77 -13.57 -8.03
C VAL A 188 -12.11 -14.09 -6.62
N ALA A 189 -11.20 -13.92 -5.66
CA ALA A 189 -11.42 -14.37 -4.28
C ALA A 189 -12.52 -13.58 -3.56
N ALA A 190 -12.65 -12.27 -3.82
CA ALA A 190 -13.65 -11.44 -3.18
C ALA A 190 -15.04 -11.56 -3.82
N THR A 191 -15.15 -11.86 -5.12
CA THR A 191 -16.40 -11.87 -5.88
C THR A 191 -17.50 -12.76 -5.27
N PRO A 192 -17.25 -14.00 -4.83
CA PRO A 192 -18.29 -14.85 -4.24
C PRO A 192 -18.94 -14.23 -2.99
N PHE A 193 -18.18 -13.45 -2.21
CA PHE A 193 -18.64 -12.80 -1.00
C PHE A 193 -19.14 -11.36 -1.26
N ALA A 194 -18.88 -10.82 -2.43
CA ALA A 194 -19.33 -9.51 -2.88
C ALA A 194 -20.71 -9.52 -3.52
N TRP A 195 -21.15 -10.69 -3.98
CA TRP A 195 -22.45 -10.86 -4.62
C TRP A 195 -23.61 -10.82 -3.61
N PRO A 196 -24.78 -10.22 -3.93
CA PRO A 196 -25.08 -9.48 -5.17
C PRO A 196 -24.48 -8.06 -5.17
N PHE A 197 -24.13 -7.57 -6.36
CA PHE A 197 -23.75 -6.18 -6.51
C PHE A 197 -24.97 -5.29 -6.52
N PRO A 198 -24.98 -4.18 -5.74
CA PRO A 198 -26.10 -3.26 -5.70
C PRO A 198 -26.25 -2.49 -7.02
N VAL A 199 -27.46 -2.05 -7.30
CA VAL A 199 -27.69 -1.01 -8.31
C VAL A 199 -27.12 0.28 -7.75
N ALA A 200 -26.12 0.85 -8.43
CA ALA A 200 -25.42 2.04 -7.97
C ALA A 200 -25.48 3.16 -9.02
N ALA A 201 -25.41 4.41 -8.57
CA ALA A 201 -25.37 5.57 -9.45
C ALA A 201 -24.09 5.59 -10.30
N ALA A 202 -24.13 6.28 -11.43
CA ALA A 202 -22.99 6.40 -12.34
C ALA A 202 -21.74 6.96 -11.66
N GLY A 203 -21.87 7.88 -10.69
CA GLY A 203 -20.78 8.43 -9.89
C GLY A 203 -20.07 7.39 -9.03
N GLU A 204 -20.80 6.41 -8.49
CA GLU A 204 -20.23 5.31 -7.71
C GLU A 204 -19.37 4.39 -8.59
N TRP A 205 -19.87 4.05 -9.78
CA TRP A 205 -19.11 3.29 -10.76
C TRP A 205 -17.88 4.05 -11.25
N ALA A 206 -18.00 5.37 -11.48
CA ALA A 206 -16.86 6.21 -11.84
C ALA A 206 -15.77 6.18 -10.75
N THR A 207 -16.16 6.20 -9.46
CA THR A 207 -15.23 6.07 -8.34
C THR A 207 -14.50 4.73 -8.36
N ILE A 208 -15.19 3.62 -8.60
CA ILE A 208 -14.57 2.29 -8.70
C ILE A 208 -13.61 2.21 -9.90
N VAL A 209 -14.01 2.73 -11.05
CA VAL A 209 -13.15 2.81 -12.24
C VAL A 209 -11.91 3.65 -11.96
N TYR A 210 -12.07 4.81 -11.32
CA TYR A 210 -10.95 5.65 -10.89
C TYR A 210 -9.98 4.89 -9.99
N LEU A 211 -10.50 4.18 -8.97
CA LEU A 211 -9.68 3.39 -8.05
C LEU A 211 -8.93 2.26 -8.76
N GLY A 212 -9.54 1.58 -9.70
CA GLY A 212 -8.90 0.49 -10.44
C GLY A 212 -7.88 0.99 -11.46
N VAL A 213 -8.27 1.95 -12.30
CA VAL A 213 -7.44 2.43 -13.41
C VAL A 213 -6.34 3.37 -12.92
N PHE A 214 -6.71 4.45 -12.21
CA PHE A 214 -5.76 5.52 -11.88
C PHE A 214 -5.03 5.23 -10.57
N GLN A 215 -5.75 4.93 -9.51
CA GLN A 215 -5.19 4.75 -8.18
C GLN A 215 -4.34 3.47 -8.07
N ILE A 216 -4.64 2.40 -8.84
CA ILE A 216 -3.82 1.20 -8.88
C ILE A 216 -3.02 1.11 -10.18
N ALA A 217 -3.65 0.93 -11.33
CA ALA A 217 -2.91 0.53 -12.53
C ALA A 217 -1.94 1.62 -13.00
N VAL A 218 -2.38 2.87 -13.17
CA VAL A 218 -1.51 3.98 -13.59
C VAL A 218 -0.46 4.26 -12.52
N ALA A 219 -0.82 4.26 -11.23
CA ALA A 219 0.12 4.48 -10.14
C ALA A 219 1.24 3.44 -10.12
N TYR A 220 0.93 2.15 -10.32
CA TYR A 220 1.95 1.09 -10.42
C TYR A 220 2.84 1.22 -11.66
N VAL A 221 2.29 1.64 -12.80
CA VAL A 221 3.08 1.94 -14.00
C VAL A 221 4.04 3.10 -13.75
N CYS A 222 3.57 4.17 -13.12
CA CYS A 222 4.40 5.31 -12.74
C CYS A 222 5.51 4.88 -11.78
N LEU A 223 5.17 4.13 -10.73
CA LEU A 223 6.11 3.65 -9.72
C LEU A 223 7.19 2.76 -10.33
N THR A 224 6.80 1.75 -11.11
CA THR A 224 7.76 0.83 -11.75
C THR A 224 8.66 1.55 -12.76
N SER A 225 8.16 2.58 -13.42
CA SER A 225 8.97 3.43 -14.31
C SER A 225 9.99 4.26 -13.53
N ALA A 226 9.62 4.79 -12.36
CA ALA A 226 10.49 5.59 -11.51
C ALA A 226 11.61 4.75 -10.87
N ILE A 227 11.28 3.58 -10.32
CA ILE A 227 12.24 2.69 -9.61
C ILE A 227 13.41 2.27 -10.51
N ARG A 228 13.20 2.20 -11.83
CA ARG A 228 14.28 1.87 -12.78
C ARG A 228 15.35 2.95 -12.92
N HIS A 229 15.05 4.18 -12.52
CA HIS A 229 15.89 5.35 -12.81
C HIS A 229 16.29 6.14 -11.57
N LEU A 230 15.68 5.84 -10.41
CA LEU A 230 15.96 6.47 -9.13
C LEU A 230 16.45 5.45 -8.11
N PRO A 231 17.32 5.85 -7.17
CA PRO A 231 17.65 5.04 -6.01
C PRO A 231 16.38 4.68 -5.21
N ALA A 232 16.32 3.45 -4.71
CA ALA A 232 15.18 2.96 -3.94
C ALA A 232 14.82 3.87 -2.75
N LEU A 233 15.82 4.46 -2.13
CA LEU A 233 15.66 5.44 -1.07
C LEU A 233 14.89 6.68 -1.53
N GLU A 234 15.29 7.28 -2.65
CA GLU A 234 14.64 8.50 -3.14
C GLU A 234 13.18 8.23 -3.46
N VAL A 235 12.88 7.07 -4.07
CA VAL A 235 11.49 6.64 -4.33
C VAL A 235 10.73 6.45 -3.02
N SER A 236 11.31 5.81 -2.00
CA SER A 236 10.65 5.57 -0.71
C SER A 236 10.33 6.89 0.03
N LEU A 237 11.22 7.87 -0.04
CA LEU A 237 10.97 9.20 0.53
C LEU A 237 9.84 9.94 -0.20
N LEU A 238 9.80 9.86 -1.53
CA LEU A 238 8.72 10.46 -2.31
C LEU A 238 7.37 9.79 -2.03
N LEU A 239 7.35 8.48 -1.82
CA LEU A 239 6.14 7.74 -1.46
C LEU A 239 5.62 8.07 -0.05
N LEU A 240 6.40 8.67 0.86
CA LEU A 240 5.90 9.14 2.16
C LEU A 240 4.85 10.25 2.03
N ILE A 241 4.70 10.86 0.86
CA ILE A 241 3.59 11.78 0.55
C ILE A 241 2.23 11.05 0.67
N GLU A 242 2.17 9.77 0.33
CA GLU A 242 0.94 8.98 0.41
C GLU A 242 0.30 8.98 1.81
N PRO A 243 0.98 8.53 2.89
CA PRO A 243 0.38 8.53 4.21
C PRO A 243 0.08 9.93 4.76
N VAL A 244 0.74 10.97 4.26
CA VAL A 244 0.45 12.36 4.67
C VAL A 244 -0.82 12.89 4.00
N LEU A 245 -0.98 12.67 2.70
CA LEU A 245 -2.12 13.20 1.94
C LEU A 245 -3.39 12.35 2.06
N ASN A 246 -3.29 11.05 2.34
CA ASN A 246 -4.45 10.17 2.42
C ASN A 246 -5.51 10.66 3.43
N PRO A 247 -5.17 11.01 4.68
CA PRO A 247 -6.12 11.60 5.63
C PRO A 247 -6.69 12.93 5.16
N VAL A 248 -5.90 13.76 4.46
CA VAL A 248 -6.33 15.08 3.97
C VAL A 248 -7.45 14.92 2.95
N TRP A 249 -7.29 14.01 1.98
CA TRP A 249 -8.35 13.74 0.99
C TRP A 249 -9.64 13.23 1.63
N THR A 250 -9.52 12.34 2.62
CA THR A 250 -10.68 11.78 3.32
C THR A 250 -11.39 12.83 4.15
N TRP A 251 -10.65 13.74 4.78
CA TRP A 251 -11.20 14.89 5.48
C TRP A 251 -11.99 15.80 4.52
N ILE A 252 -11.41 16.16 3.39
CA ILE A 252 -12.06 17.06 2.40
C ILE A 252 -13.32 16.41 1.81
N LEU A 253 -13.28 15.12 1.46
CA LEU A 253 -14.36 14.47 0.70
C LEU A 253 -15.44 13.84 1.58
N ARG A 254 -15.12 13.46 2.82
CA ARG A 254 -16.05 12.74 3.73
C ARG A 254 -16.18 13.38 5.10
N GLY A 255 -15.49 14.49 5.36
CA GLY A 255 -15.48 15.11 6.69
C GLY A 255 -14.88 14.21 7.79
N GLU A 256 -14.13 13.18 7.42
CA GLU A 256 -13.51 12.27 8.37
C GLU A 256 -12.30 12.94 9.03
N HIS A 257 -12.46 13.33 10.30
CA HIS A 257 -11.37 13.91 11.06
C HIS A 257 -10.56 12.79 11.74
N PRO A 258 -9.26 12.68 11.44
CA PRO A 258 -8.41 11.76 12.19
C PRO A 258 -8.33 12.21 13.65
N GLY A 259 -8.45 11.26 14.58
CA GLY A 259 -8.30 11.55 16.01
C GLY A 259 -6.91 12.09 16.34
N THR A 260 -6.80 12.88 17.42
CA THR A 260 -5.52 13.49 17.85
C THR A 260 -4.42 12.43 18.00
N TRP A 261 -4.72 11.31 18.63
CA TRP A 261 -3.77 10.21 18.81
C TRP A 261 -3.37 9.54 17.49
N THR A 262 -4.28 9.50 16.51
CA THR A 262 -3.97 9.03 15.15
C THR A 262 -2.98 9.96 14.46
N ILE A 263 -3.16 11.28 14.59
CA ILE A 263 -2.25 12.28 14.02
C ILE A 263 -0.86 12.18 14.67
N VAL A 264 -0.81 12.09 16.00
CA VAL A 264 0.45 11.94 16.74
C VAL A 264 1.15 10.64 16.34
N GLY A 265 0.44 9.51 16.37
CA GLY A 265 0.99 8.20 16.01
C GLY A 265 1.46 8.15 14.56
N GLY A 266 0.64 8.66 13.63
CA GLY A 266 0.99 8.75 12.21
C GLY A 266 2.22 9.64 11.97
N GLY A 267 2.29 10.78 12.65
CA GLY A 267 3.45 11.67 12.61
C GLY A 267 4.73 10.98 13.08
N ILE A 268 4.67 10.22 14.18
CA ILE A 268 5.81 9.42 14.67
C ILE A 268 6.24 8.38 13.63
N ILE A 269 5.30 7.63 13.05
CA ILE A 269 5.58 6.59 12.05
C ILE A 269 6.26 7.20 10.82
N VAL A 270 5.69 8.27 10.28
CA VAL A 270 6.23 8.95 9.08
C VAL A 270 7.60 9.54 9.36
N ALA A 271 7.77 10.26 10.48
CA ALA A 271 9.05 10.86 10.87
C ALA A 271 10.13 9.80 11.09
N ALA A 272 9.83 8.72 11.84
CA ALA A 272 10.76 7.62 12.07
C ALA A 272 11.18 6.95 10.76
N THR A 273 10.24 6.73 9.84
CA THR A 273 10.51 6.12 8.54
C THR A 273 11.36 7.03 7.65
N ALA A 274 11.06 8.33 7.63
CA ALA A 274 11.83 9.32 6.89
C ALA A 274 13.29 9.42 7.41
N LEU A 275 13.45 9.55 8.75
CA LEU A 275 14.77 9.62 9.38
C LEU A 275 15.60 8.38 9.12
N ARG A 276 15.01 7.20 9.20
CA ARG A 276 15.68 5.94 8.87
C ARG A 276 16.12 5.91 7.43
N SER A 277 15.21 6.22 6.49
CA SER A 277 15.51 6.23 5.06
C SER A 277 16.65 7.20 4.72
N MET A 278 16.63 8.41 5.32
CA MET A 278 17.70 9.40 5.14
C MET A 278 19.04 8.95 5.74
N HIS A 279 19.01 8.23 6.87
CA HIS A 279 20.22 7.71 7.50
C HIS A 279 20.83 6.58 6.67
N ASP A 280 20.03 5.65 6.18
CA ASP A 280 20.51 4.53 5.35
C ASP A 280 21.13 5.01 4.03
N ALA A 281 20.69 6.17 3.50
CA ALA A 281 21.29 6.83 2.35
C ALA A 281 22.74 7.29 2.55
N ARG A 282 23.09 7.67 3.77
CA ARG A 282 24.41 8.21 4.08
C ARG A 282 25.49 7.12 4.22
N ILE A 283 25.09 5.85 4.20
CA ILE A 283 26.01 4.72 4.32
C ILE A 283 26.39 4.29 2.90
N PRO A 284 27.69 4.37 2.51
CA PRO A 284 28.14 3.91 1.21
C PRO A 284 27.78 2.44 1.00
N ALA A 285 27.32 2.09 -0.22
CA ALA A 285 26.93 0.73 -0.59
C ALA A 285 28.06 -0.32 -0.43
N GLN A 286 29.31 0.12 -0.27
CA GLN A 286 30.49 -0.72 -0.05
C GLN A 286 30.69 -1.18 1.41
N ALA A 287 29.86 -0.70 2.35
CA ALA A 287 29.95 -1.08 3.78
C ALA A 287 28.92 -2.16 4.17
N ILE A 288 28.29 -2.81 3.18
CA ILE A 288 27.37 -3.93 3.40
C ILE A 288 28.14 -5.21 3.08
N PRO A 289 28.52 -6.02 4.10
CA PRO A 289 29.20 -7.29 3.88
C PRO A 289 28.32 -8.30 3.15
#